data_4919189b437f8893e9138d1819145e60
#
_entry.id   4919189b437f8893e9138d1819145e60
#
_cell.length_a   1.000
_cell.length_b   1.000
_cell.length_c   1.000
_cell.angle_alpha   90.00
_cell.angle_beta   90.00
_cell.angle_gamma   90.00
#
_symmetry.space_group_name_H-M   'P 1'
#
loop_
_entity.id
_entity.type
_entity.pdbx_description
1 polymer ?
#
loop_
_entity_poly.entity_id
_entity_poly.type
_entity_poly.pdbx_seq_one_letter_code
_entity_poly.pdbx_strand_id
1 'polypeptide(L)'
;MLSALIIDDDFNCRKIIKNILEKEFKGSVVAELSARNVDEAVAAYQEHKPGLIFLDVELGNQTGFDFLERANLENAKVIFTTAHADYAVKAFKVNAIDYLLKPFSPSELITAVEKALKEPALKPAEQNIDSLMRYIQGDFSRLGLPTQSGIEFIRVSDIIRCHAEGNYTKFFMKTGKSYLVSKTIKVYEKLLENEGFCRVHASHLINMKELTSYRKGEGGEAIMTDGSSVEVSRSRRDEFLSKLRY
;
A
#
# COMPACT_ATOMS: atom_id res chain seq x y z
N MET A 1 -20.66 18.80 12.28
CA MET A 1 -20.76 18.43 10.86
C MET A 1 -19.37 18.46 10.27
N LEU A 2 -18.91 17.40 9.66
CA LEU A 2 -17.54 17.28 9.15
C LEU A 2 -17.51 17.75 7.68
N SER A 3 -16.68 18.73 7.33
CA SER A 3 -16.48 19.17 5.96
C SER A 3 -15.57 18.20 5.23
N ALA A 4 -15.92 17.80 4.01
CA ALA A 4 -15.16 16.89 3.18
C ALA A 4 -14.66 17.57 1.90
N LEU A 5 -13.40 17.29 1.53
CA LEU A 5 -12.77 17.67 0.27
C LEU A 5 -12.53 16.41 -0.56
N ILE A 6 -12.99 16.39 -1.81
CA ILE A 6 -12.80 15.28 -2.74
C ILE A 6 -11.78 15.69 -3.80
N ILE A 7 -10.64 15.03 -3.81
CA ILE A 7 -9.50 15.32 -4.70
C ILE A 7 -9.32 14.12 -5.64
N ASP A 8 -9.68 14.34 -6.92
CA ASP A 8 -9.66 13.28 -7.94
C ASP A 8 -9.73 13.98 -9.32
N ASP A 9 -8.97 13.58 -10.31
CA ASP A 9 -9.03 14.16 -11.65
C ASP A 9 -10.26 13.66 -12.44
N ASP A 10 -10.79 12.45 -12.10
CA ASP A 10 -12.03 11.95 -12.69
C ASP A 10 -13.28 12.62 -12.09
N PHE A 11 -13.99 13.37 -12.92
CA PHE A 11 -15.26 14.01 -12.56
C PHE A 11 -16.32 13.01 -12.07
N ASN A 12 -16.40 11.83 -12.67
CA ASN A 12 -17.41 10.83 -12.30
C ASN A 12 -17.13 10.24 -10.92
N CYS A 13 -15.87 10.01 -10.59
CA CYS A 13 -15.48 9.55 -9.26
C CYS A 13 -15.86 10.58 -8.20
N ARG A 14 -15.54 11.88 -8.40
CA ARG A 14 -15.95 12.94 -7.49
C ARG A 14 -17.45 12.98 -7.28
N LYS A 15 -18.22 12.85 -8.38
CA LYS A 15 -19.70 12.84 -8.34
C LYS A 15 -20.27 11.65 -7.59
N ILE A 16 -19.70 10.46 -7.78
CA ILE A 16 -20.12 9.23 -7.07
C ILE A 16 -19.89 9.38 -5.57
N ILE A 17 -18.70 9.80 -5.15
CA ILE A 17 -18.39 10.03 -3.74
C ILE A 17 -19.34 11.06 -3.14
N LYS A 18 -19.50 12.21 -3.79
CA LYS A 18 -20.41 13.26 -3.34
C LYS A 18 -21.84 12.75 -3.15
N ASN A 19 -22.40 12.04 -4.14
CA ASN A 19 -23.78 11.52 -4.07
C ASN A 19 -23.95 10.54 -2.91
N ILE A 20 -22.98 9.67 -2.65
CA ILE A 20 -23.05 8.72 -1.53
C ILE A 20 -22.98 9.49 -0.20
N LEU A 21 -22.11 10.49 -0.06
CA LEU A 21 -22.02 11.29 1.17
C LEU A 21 -23.30 12.07 1.44
N GLU A 22 -23.87 12.70 0.43
CA GLU A 22 -25.12 13.46 0.55
C GLU A 22 -26.33 12.57 0.89
N LYS A 23 -26.34 11.33 0.39
CA LYS A 23 -27.44 10.39 0.63
C LYS A 23 -27.33 9.71 1.99
N GLU A 24 -26.16 9.13 2.31
CA GLU A 24 -25.99 8.23 3.46
C GLU A 24 -25.52 8.95 4.73
N PHE A 25 -24.85 10.13 4.60
CA PHE A 25 -24.28 10.88 5.71
C PHE A 25 -24.86 12.30 5.86
N LYS A 26 -26.10 12.49 5.40
CA LYS A 26 -26.83 13.76 5.50
C LYS A 26 -26.84 14.26 6.96
N GLY A 27 -26.30 15.47 7.17
CA GLY A 27 -26.21 16.06 8.51
C GLY A 27 -24.94 15.69 9.30
N SER A 28 -24.16 14.71 8.86
CA SER A 28 -22.89 14.32 9.50
C SER A 28 -21.68 14.78 8.68
N VAL A 29 -21.74 14.67 7.35
CA VAL A 29 -20.68 15.05 6.41
C VAL A 29 -21.22 16.01 5.37
N VAL A 30 -20.46 17.07 5.04
CA VAL A 30 -20.78 18.04 3.97
C VAL A 30 -19.72 17.93 2.89
N ALA A 31 -20.11 17.53 1.69
CA ALA A 31 -19.22 17.31 0.54
C ALA A 31 -19.36 18.44 -0.52
N GLU A 32 -19.06 19.68 -0.15
CA GLU A 32 -19.17 20.84 -1.05
C GLU A 32 -17.85 21.15 -1.75
N LEU A 33 -16.71 20.68 -1.22
CA LEU A 33 -15.40 20.98 -1.74
C LEU A 33 -14.92 19.86 -2.67
N SER A 34 -14.40 20.24 -3.85
CA SER A 34 -13.76 19.30 -4.77
C SER A 34 -12.59 19.95 -5.51
N ALA A 35 -11.57 19.17 -5.83
CA ALA A 35 -10.40 19.59 -6.60
C ALA A 35 -10.02 18.50 -7.61
N ARG A 36 -9.46 18.91 -8.75
CA ARG A 36 -9.05 17.99 -9.84
C ARG A 36 -7.54 17.85 -9.98
N ASN A 37 -6.78 18.63 -9.24
CA ASN A 37 -5.31 18.62 -9.24
C ASN A 37 -4.78 19.09 -7.88
N VAL A 38 -3.47 18.96 -7.69
CA VAL A 38 -2.80 19.30 -6.42
C VAL A 38 -2.92 20.80 -6.08
N ASP A 39 -2.81 21.70 -7.07
CA ASP A 39 -2.85 23.13 -6.80
C ASP A 39 -4.23 23.60 -6.31
N GLU A 40 -5.30 23.13 -6.96
CA GLU A 40 -6.67 23.37 -6.50
C GLU A 40 -6.92 22.77 -5.13
N ALA A 41 -6.41 21.57 -4.87
CA ALA A 41 -6.56 20.87 -3.60
C ALA A 41 -5.87 21.60 -2.44
N VAL A 42 -4.64 22.09 -2.66
CA VAL A 42 -3.89 22.86 -1.66
C VAL A 42 -4.62 24.17 -1.35
N ALA A 43 -5.08 24.89 -2.36
CA ALA A 43 -5.84 26.13 -2.18
C ALA A 43 -7.14 25.89 -1.39
N ALA A 44 -7.94 24.89 -1.78
CA ALA A 44 -9.18 24.53 -1.10
C ALA A 44 -8.94 24.10 0.35
N TYR A 45 -7.87 23.32 0.62
CA TYR A 45 -7.53 22.93 1.97
C TYR A 45 -7.10 24.11 2.85
N GLN A 46 -6.27 25.01 2.33
CA GLN A 46 -5.79 26.17 3.08
C GLN A 46 -6.93 27.13 3.45
N GLU A 47 -7.89 27.32 2.54
CA GLU A 47 -9.03 28.21 2.73
C GLU A 47 -10.09 27.64 3.68
N HIS A 48 -10.42 26.34 3.54
CA HIS A 48 -11.59 25.76 4.22
C HIS A 48 -11.24 24.78 5.34
N LYS A 49 -10.00 24.30 5.44
CA LYS A 49 -9.52 23.33 6.45
C LYS A 49 -10.48 22.15 6.66
N PRO A 50 -10.87 21.40 5.61
CA PRO A 50 -11.79 20.27 5.74
C PRO A 50 -11.22 19.18 6.65
N GLY A 51 -12.09 18.59 7.45
CA GLY A 51 -11.70 17.53 8.39
C GLY A 51 -11.67 16.12 7.80
N LEU A 52 -12.20 15.93 6.57
CA LEU A 52 -12.17 14.66 5.84
C LEU A 52 -11.72 14.93 4.39
N ILE A 53 -10.79 14.12 3.90
CA ILE A 53 -10.24 14.25 2.55
C ILE A 53 -10.34 12.89 1.87
N PHE A 54 -11.00 12.85 0.71
CA PHE A 54 -10.89 11.76 -0.24
C PHE A 54 -9.82 12.13 -1.24
N LEU A 55 -8.82 11.29 -1.41
CA LEU A 55 -7.61 11.63 -2.15
C LEU A 55 -7.25 10.54 -3.16
N ASP A 56 -7.32 10.86 -4.45
CA ASP A 56 -6.71 9.99 -5.44
C ASP A 56 -5.19 10.07 -5.35
N VAL A 57 -4.56 8.96 -5.61
CA VAL A 57 -3.10 8.87 -5.69
C VAL A 57 -2.57 9.47 -6.99
N GLU A 58 -3.27 9.30 -8.10
CA GLU A 58 -2.88 9.87 -9.39
C GLU A 58 -3.73 11.12 -9.69
N LEU A 59 -3.08 12.25 -9.91
CA LEU A 59 -3.69 13.54 -10.20
C LEU A 59 -3.02 14.16 -11.44
N GLY A 60 -3.23 13.53 -12.59
CA GLY A 60 -2.59 13.94 -13.85
C GLY A 60 -1.06 13.71 -13.79
N ASN A 61 -0.27 14.80 -13.83
CA ASN A 61 1.20 14.72 -13.77
C ASN A 61 1.77 14.75 -12.33
N GLN A 62 0.92 14.86 -11.33
CA GLN A 62 1.27 14.92 -9.91
C GLN A 62 0.60 13.77 -9.16
N THR A 63 0.93 13.61 -7.90
CA THR A 63 0.36 12.57 -7.04
C THR A 63 -0.39 13.16 -5.85
N GLY A 64 -1.30 12.40 -5.27
CA GLY A 64 -1.94 12.76 -4.01
C GLY A 64 -0.95 12.94 -2.86
N PHE A 65 0.23 12.33 -2.96
CA PHE A 65 1.31 12.54 -1.98
C PHE A 65 1.93 13.93 -2.09
N ASP A 66 2.03 14.49 -3.30
CA ASP A 66 2.48 15.89 -3.50
C ASP A 66 1.51 16.87 -2.82
N PHE A 67 0.20 16.57 -2.83
CA PHE A 67 -0.78 17.32 -2.06
C PHE A 67 -0.52 17.24 -0.56
N LEU A 68 -0.29 16.04 0.00
CA LEU A 68 -0.04 15.85 1.44
C LEU A 68 1.20 16.58 1.91
N GLU A 69 2.26 16.59 1.09
CA GLU A 69 3.51 17.30 1.38
C GLU A 69 3.31 18.82 1.41
N ARG A 70 2.53 19.35 0.45
CA ARG A 70 2.33 20.81 0.30
C ARG A 70 1.24 21.39 1.19
N ALA A 71 0.22 20.61 1.54
CA ALA A 71 -0.94 21.09 2.26
C ALA A 71 -0.72 21.28 3.78
N ASN A 72 0.31 20.63 4.36
CA ASN A 72 0.60 20.64 5.79
C ASN A 72 -0.67 20.37 6.64
N LEU A 73 -1.17 19.14 6.54
CA LEU A 73 -2.45 18.76 7.17
C LEU A 73 -2.35 18.79 8.70
N GLU A 74 -3.19 19.56 9.36
CA GLU A 74 -3.19 19.67 10.84
C GLU A 74 -4.24 18.77 11.43
N ASN A 75 -5.22 18.32 11.16
CA ASN A 75 -6.22 17.44 11.82
C ASN A 75 -7.18 16.76 10.82
N ALA A 76 -6.81 16.71 9.54
CA ALA A 76 -7.64 16.12 8.52
C ALA A 76 -7.46 14.60 8.49
N LYS A 77 -8.55 13.90 8.30
CA LYS A 77 -8.61 12.45 8.08
C LYS A 77 -8.56 12.18 6.59
N VAL A 78 -7.68 11.29 6.15
CA VAL A 78 -7.49 10.98 4.74
C VAL A 78 -8.01 9.57 4.44
N ILE A 79 -8.85 9.46 3.42
CA ILE A 79 -9.25 8.21 2.79
C ILE A 79 -8.72 8.26 1.36
N PHE A 80 -7.82 7.35 1.02
CA PHE A 80 -7.34 7.25 -0.37
C PHE A 80 -8.35 6.54 -1.26
N THR A 81 -8.44 7.03 -2.51
CA THR A 81 -9.22 6.39 -3.57
C THR A 81 -8.34 6.27 -4.82
N THR A 82 -8.06 5.07 -5.32
CA THR A 82 -7.14 4.92 -6.47
C THR A 82 -7.37 3.63 -7.25
N ALA A 83 -6.98 3.62 -8.52
CA ALA A 83 -6.95 2.40 -9.34
C ALA A 83 -5.74 1.48 -9.02
N HIS A 84 -4.77 1.95 -8.26
CA HIS A 84 -3.49 1.30 -8.06
C HIS A 84 -3.35 0.68 -6.67
N ALA A 85 -3.43 -0.65 -6.60
CA ALA A 85 -3.24 -1.41 -5.35
C ALA A 85 -1.84 -1.24 -4.74
N ASP A 86 -0.86 -0.88 -5.56
CA ASP A 86 0.55 -0.75 -5.15
C ASP A 86 0.79 0.43 -4.19
N TYR A 87 -0.08 1.45 -4.23
CA TYR A 87 0.00 2.62 -3.35
C TYR A 87 -0.69 2.44 -1.99
N ALA A 88 -1.40 1.33 -1.77
CA ALA A 88 -2.05 1.06 -0.47
C ALA A 88 -1.06 1.08 0.68
N VAL A 89 0.16 0.60 0.46
CA VAL A 89 1.24 0.62 1.44
C VAL A 89 1.70 2.05 1.75
N LYS A 90 1.70 2.95 0.76
CA LYS A 90 2.04 4.37 0.94
C LYS A 90 0.97 5.11 1.74
N ALA A 91 -0.32 4.84 1.46
CA ALA A 91 -1.44 5.47 2.15
C ALA A 91 -1.43 5.20 3.66
N PHE A 92 -1.03 3.99 4.07
CA PHE A 92 -0.93 3.63 5.49
C PHE A 92 0.16 4.38 6.25
N LYS A 93 1.26 4.74 5.61
CA LYS A 93 2.36 5.47 6.26
C LYS A 93 2.02 6.92 6.59
N VAL A 94 1.06 7.51 5.90
CA VAL A 94 0.55 8.86 6.18
C VAL A 94 -0.64 8.85 7.14
N ASN A 95 -0.84 7.76 7.91
CA ASN A 95 -1.98 7.61 8.83
C ASN A 95 -3.34 7.80 8.15
N ALA A 96 -3.48 7.33 6.91
CA ALA A 96 -4.77 7.31 6.25
C ALA A 96 -5.77 6.45 7.05
N ILE A 97 -6.99 6.93 7.16
CA ILE A 97 -8.08 6.20 7.82
C ILE A 97 -8.42 4.94 7.05
N ASP A 98 -8.45 5.03 5.71
CA ASP A 98 -8.73 3.89 4.86
C ASP A 98 -8.18 4.06 3.44
N TYR A 99 -8.30 3.00 2.64
CA TYR A 99 -7.81 2.94 1.27
C TYR A 99 -8.80 2.17 0.40
N LEU A 100 -9.40 2.85 -0.58
CA LEU A 100 -10.41 2.30 -1.48
C LEU A 100 -9.81 2.09 -2.87
N LEU A 101 -9.86 0.84 -3.35
CA LEU A 101 -9.38 0.51 -4.69
C LEU A 101 -10.51 0.68 -5.71
N LYS A 102 -10.31 1.54 -6.71
CA LYS A 102 -11.25 1.71 -7.83
C LYS A 102 -11.27 0.47 -8.74
N PRO A 103 -12.47 -0.02 -9.15
CA PRO A 103 -13.79 0.48 -8.75
C PRO A 103 -14.18 -0.01 -7.36
N PHE A 104 -14.60 0.88 -6.47
CA PHE A 104 -15.11 0.54 -5.15
C PHE A 104 -16.65 0.56 -5.11
N SER A 105 -17.22 -0.26 -4.25
CA SER A 105 -18.66 -0.32 -4.01
C SER A 105 -19.13 0.81 -3.09
N PRO A 106 -20.43 1.20 -3.12
CA PRO A 106 -20.99 2.13 -2.14
C PRO A 106 -20.78 1.67 -0.68
N SER A 107 -20.87 0.37 -0.41
CA SER A 107 -20.68 -0.19 0.93
C SER A 107 -19.26 -0.02 1.46
N GLU A 108 -18.23 -0.14 0.61
CA GLU A 108 -16.84 0.10 1.00
C GLU A 108 -16.62 1.57 1.36
N LEU A 109 -17.15 2.50 0.57
CA LEU A 109 -17.07 3.93 0.86
C LEU A 109 -17.79 4.26 2.19
N ILE A 110 -19.00 3.72 2.42
CA ILE A 110 -19.74 3.93 3.65
C ILE A 110 -18.94 3.45 4.85
N THR A 111 -18.37 2.24 4.79
CA THR A 111 -17.54 1.68 5.87
C THR A 111 -16.33 2.56 6.19
N ALA A 112 -15.64 3.06 5.16
CA ALA A 112 -14.49 3.95 5.32
C ALA A 112 -14.88 5.29 5.98
N VAL A 113 -16.01 5.87 5.59
CA VAL A 113 -16.54 7.10 6.21
C VAL A 113 -16.98 6.87 7.66
N GLU A 114 -17.68 5.78 7.95
CA GLU A 114 -18.04 5.43 9.32
C GLU A 114 -16.82 5.27 10.23
N LYS A 115 -15.76 4.66 9.72
CA LYS A 115 -14.48 4.55 10.41
C LYS A 115 -13.90 5.95 10.66
N ALA A 116 -13.89 6.82 9.66
CA ALA A 116 -13.43 8.19 9.79
C ALA A 116 -14.22 8.99 10.82
N LEU A 117 -15.53 8.76 10.97
CA LEU A 117 -16.37 9.44 11.96
C LEU A 117 -16.10 8.95 13.39
N LYS A 118 -15.74 7.68 13.58
CA LYS A 118 -15.50 7.06 14.90
C LYS A 118 -14.10 7.33 15.44
N GLU A 119 -13.10 7.39 14.59
CA GLU A 119 -11.72 7.61 15.02
C GLU A 119 -11.46 9.10 15.33
N PRO A 120 -10.71 9.44 16.40
CA PRO A 120 -10.27 10.81 16.64
C PRO A 120 -9.38 11.28 15.49
N ALA A 121 -9.38 12.59 15.20
CA ALA A 121 -8.44 13.16 14.26
C ALA A 121 -7.02 12.93 14.78
N LEU A 122 -6.21 12.21 14.02
CA LEU A 122 -4.83 11.91 14.39
C LEU A 122 -4.03 13.21 14.28
N LYS A 123 -3.31 13.58 15.36
CA LYS A 123 -2.32 14.65 15.26
C LYS A 123 -1.27 14.26 14.22
N PRO A 124 -0.81 15.19 13.38
CA PRO A 124 0.29 14.91 12.47
C PRO A 124 1.47 14.47 13.34
N ALA A 125 1.84 13.21 13.26
CA ALA A 125 3.10 12.78 13.84
C ALA A 125 4.18 13.31 12.89
N GLU A 126 4.97 14.28 13.33
CA GLU A 126 6.16 14.79 12.61
C GLU A 126 7.09 13.67 12.14
N GLN A 127 7.01 12.50 12.76
CA GLN A 127 7.75 11.28 12.39
C GLN A 127 7.25 10.58 11.12
N ASN A 128 6.06 10.88 10.60
CA ASN A 128 5.49 10.16 9.46
C ASN A 128 5.87 10.74 8.11
N ILE A 129 6.16 12.04 8.02
CA ILE A 129 6.62 12.69 6.79
C ILE A 129 8.05 12.24 6.47
N ASP A 130 8.94 12.17 7.47
CA ASP A 130 10.29 11.62 7.31
C ASP A 130 10.26 10.14 6.92
N SER A 131 9.30 9.37 7.44
CA SER A 131 9.10 7.98 7.06
C SER A 131 8.56 7.84 5.63
N LEU A 132 7.72 8.78 5.17
CA LEU A 132 7.23 8.87 3.81
C LEU A 132 8.35 9.28 2.85
N MET A 133 9.17 10.27 3.23
CA MET A 133 10.31 10.72 2.42
C MET A 133 11.36 9.62 2.25
N ARG A 134 11.66 8.85 3.30
CA ARG A 134 12.55 7.67 3.21
C ARG A 134 11.97 6.59 2.29
N TYR A 135 10.64 6.43 2.28
CA TYR A 135 9.98 5.46 1.41
C TYR A 135 9.96 5.91 -0.06
N ILE A 136 9.70 7.18 -0.33
CA ILE A 136 9.82 7.77 -1.68
C ILE A 136 11.27 7.67 -2.18
N GLN A 137 12.24 7.71 -1.27
CA GLN A 137 13.67 7.46 -1.53
C GLN A 137 14.04 5.97 -1.63
N GLY A 138 13.06 5.05 -1.57
CA GLY A 138 13.26 3.62 -1.76
C GLY A 138 13.48 2.79 -0.50
N ASP A 139 13.18 3.31 0.70
CA ASP A 139 13.26 2.51 1.95
C ASP A 139 11.96 1.71 2.20
N PHE A 140 11.88 0.53 1.59
CA PHE A 140 10.79 -0.44 1.76
C PHE A 140 10.91 -1.22 3.08
N SER A 141 11.08 -0.56 4.22
CA SER A 141 11.30 -1.26 5.49
C SER A 141 10.11 -2.10 5.98
N ARG A 142 8.87 -1.81 5.56
CA ARG A 142 7.66 -2.54 5.96
C ARG A 142 6.69 -2.79 4.81
N LEU A 143 6.04 -3.97 4.84
CA LEU A 143 5.03 -4.41 3.89
C LEU A 143 3.71 -4.66 4.63
N GLY A 144 2.60 -4.04 4.17
CA GLY A 144 1.25 -4.31 4.67
C GLY A 144 0.66 -5.56 4.02
N LEU A 145 0.29 -6.55 4.83
CA LEU A 145 -0.36 -7.78 4.38
C LEU A 145 -1.83 -7.75 4.81
N PRO A 146 -2.79 -7.78 3.87
CA PRO A 146 -4.21 -7.92 4.19
C PRO A 146 -4.46 -9.30 4.80
N THR A 147 -5.06 -9.32 5.99
CA THR A 147 -5.46 -10.53 6.72
C THR A 147 -6.96 -10.49 6.98
N GLN A 148 -7.54 -11.58 7.49
CA GLN A 148 -8.97 -11.63 7.86
C GLN A 148 -9.36 -10.62 8.95
N SER A 149 -8.41 -10.24 9.80
CA SER A 149 -8.60 -9.31 10.92
C SER A 149 -8.20 -7.86 10.62
N GLY A 150 -7.75 -7.56 9.39
CA GLY A 150 -7.26 -6.25 9.00
C GLY A 150 -5.97 -6.32 8.21
N ILE A 151 -5.08 -5.32 8.37
CA ILE A 151 -3.77 -5.30 7.70
C ILE A 151 -2.69 -5.46 8.75
N GLU A 152 -1.83 -6.45 8.57
CA GLU A 152 -0.66 -6.65 9.43
C GLU A 152 0.61 -6.13 8.75
N PHE A 153 1.36 -5.29 9.44
CA PHE A 153 2.60 -4.71 8.92
C PHE A 153 3.79 -5.53 9.34
N ILE A 154 4.44 -6.14 8.34
CA ILE A 154 5.67 -6.91 8.52
C ILE A 154 6.88 -6.13 8.03
N ARG A 155 8.05 -6.34 8.64
CA ARG A 155 9.30 -5.81 8.10
C ARG A 155 9.73 -6.64 6.90
N VAL A 156 10.07 -5.99 5.79
CA VAL A 156 10.55 -6.68 4.59
C VAL A 156 11.83 -7.46 4.87
N SER A 157 12.70 -6.93 5.74
CA SER A 157 13.91 -7.62 6.21
C SER A 157 13.65 -8.91 6.99
N ASP A 158 12.45 -9.10 7.54
CA ASP A 158 12.07 -10.28 8.29
C ASP A 158 11.43 -11.36 7.42
N ILE A 159 11.19 -11.08 6.13
CA ILE A 159 10.68 -12.07 5.17
C ILE A 159 11.84 -12.93 4.70
N ILE A 160 11.72 -14.24 4.88
CA ILE A 160 12.68 -15.23 4.35
C ILE A 160 12.34 -15.56 2.91
N ARG A 161 11.07 -15.88 2.64
CA ARG A 161 10.58 -16.27 1.31
C ARG A 161 9.07 -16.16 1.20
N CYS A 162 8.58 -16.13 -0.04
CA CYS A 162 7.16 -16.23 -0.35
C CYS A 162 6.89 -17.43 -1.23
N HIS A 163 5.74 -18.08 -1.04
CA HIS A 163 5.28 -19.21 -1.82
C HIS A 163 3.88 -18.95 -2.39
N ALA A 164 3.67 -19.24 -3.67
CA ALA A 164 2.37 -19.16 -4.31
C ALA A 164 1.52 -20.40 -4.00
N GLU A 165 0.32 -20.18 -3.47
CA GLU A 165 -0.71 -21.19 -3.23
C GLU A 165 -1.96 -20.80 -4.04
N GLY A 166 -2.03 -21.21 -5.31
CA GLY A 166 -3.08 -20.77 -6.24
C GLY A 166 -3.09 -19.24 -6.43
N ASN A 167 -4.20 -18.59 -6.06
CA ASN A 167 -4.35 -17.14 -6.09
C ASN A 167 -3.83 -16.42 -4.82
N TYR A 168 -3.27 -17.18 -3.89
CA TYR A 168 -2.74 -16.67 -2.63
C TYR A 168 -1.23 -16.68 -2.64
N THR A 169 -0.65 -15.85 -1.77
CA THR A 169 0.79 -15.86 -1.48
C THR A 169 1.00 -16.07 0.01
N LYS A 170 1.80 -17.06 0.36
CA LYS A 170 2.21 -17.34 1.73
C LYS A 170 3.59 -16.78 1.99
N PHE A 171 3.69 -15.93 3.01
CA PHE A 171 4.94 -15.35 3.49
C PHE A 171 5.49 -16.18 4.65
N PHE A 172 6.79 -16.42 4.66
CA PHE A 172 7.51 -17.12 5.73
C PHE A 172 8.48 -16.13 6.38
N MET A 173 8.33 -15.95 7.70
CA MET A 173 9.04 -14.93 8.46
C MET A 173 10.16 -15.54 9.32
N LYS A 174 11.20 -14.75 9.60
CA LYS A 174 12.28 -15.10 10.56
C LYS A 174 11.77 -15.50 11.94
N THR A 175 10.64 -14.95 12.33
CA THR A 175 9.98 -15.28 13.62
C THR A 175 9.32 -16.66 13.65
N GLY A 176 9.35 -17.41 12.54
CA GLY A 176 8.62 -18.66 12.38
C GLY A 176 7.12 -18.51 12.07
N LYS A 177 6.59 -17.27 12.12
CA LYS A 177 5.22 -16.97 11.69
C LYS A 177 5.09 -17.11 10.18
N SER A 178 3.87 -17.36 9.70
CA SER A 178 3.53 -17.29 8.29
C SER A 178 2.23 -16.51 8.10
N TYR A 179 2.12 -15.82 6.94
CA TYR A 179 0.94 -15.07 6.55
C TYR A 179 0.45 -15.55 5.19
N LEU A 180 -0.85 -15.78 5.05
CA LEU A 180 -1.48 -16.13 3.78
C LEU A 180 -2.33 -14.94 3.32
N VAL A 181 -2.07 -14.43 2.11
CA VAL A 181 -2.73 -13.25 1.56
C VAL A 181 -3.36 -13.53 0.20
N SER A 182 -4.51 -12.94 -0.07
CA SER A 182 -5.31 -13.15 -1.29
C SER A 182 -4.81 -12.33 -2.49
N LYS A 183 -3.49 -12.35 -2.72
CA LYS A 183 -2.85 -11.75 -3.91
C LYS A 183 -1.81 -12.70 -4.47
N THR A 184 -1.64 -12.68 -5.79
CA THR A 184 -0.66 -13.54 -6.46
C THR A 184 0.77 -13.10 -6.18
N ILE A 185 1.68 -14.06 -6.16
CA ILE A 185 3.11 -13.83 -5.91
C ILE A 185 3.76 -12.86 -6.94
N LYS A 186 3.16 -12.70 -8.13
CA LYS A 186 3.62 -11.74 -9.17
C LYS A 186 3.50 -10.28 -8.69
N VAL A 187 2.49 -9.96 -7.87
CA VAL A 187 2.34 -8.63 -7.27
C VAL A 187 3.50 -8.36 -6.32
N TYR A 188 3.85 -9.33 -5.49
CA TYR A 188 4.94 -9.19 -4.52
C TYR A 188 6.32 -9.26 -5.16
N GLU A 189 6.49 -9.99 -6.26
CA GLU A 189 7.71 -9.96 -7.09
C GLU A 189 8.05 -8.52 -7.49
N LYS A 190 7.07 -7.77 -8.03
CA LYS A 190 7.24 -6.37 -8.43
C LYS A 190 7.47 -5.43 -7.23
N LEU A 191 6.72 -5.62 -6.13
CA LEU A 191 6.84 -4.79 -4.94
C LEU A 191 8.19 -4.95 -4.22
N LEU A 192 8.80 -6.14 -4.30
CA LEU A 192 10.04 -6.49 -3.59
C LEU A 192 11.27 -6.52 -4.52
N GLU A 193 11.12 -6.07 -5.76
CA GLU A 193 12.17 -6.14 -6.79
C GLU A 193 13.47 -5.44 -6.34
N ASN A 194 13.35 -4.27 -5.71
CA ASN A 194 14.49 -3.45 -5.25
C ASN A 194 14.96 -3.77 -3.83
N GLU A 195 14.30 -4.74 -3.15
CA GLU A 195 14.56 -5.10 -1.75
C GLU A 195 15.48 -6.31 -1.58
N GLY A 196 16.06 -6.77 -2.68
CA GLY A 196 16.96 -7.92 -2.69
C GLY A 196 16.23 -9.26 -2.77
N PHE A 197 15.00 -9.27 -3.29
CA PHE A 197 14.27 -10.51 -3.58
C PHE A 197 14.55 -11.01 -4.99
N CYS A 198 14.46 -12.33 -5.16
CA CYS A 198 14.64 -13.00 -6.43
C CYS A 198 13.54 -14.04 -6.64
N ARG A 199 12.88 -13.98 -7.82
CA ARG A 199 11.95 -15.01 -8.25
C ARG A 199 12.73 -16.20 -8.80
N VAL A 200 12.79 -17.28 -8.03
CA VAL A 200 13.58 -18.48 -8.38
C VAL A 200 12.76 -19.58 -9.04
N HIS A 201 11.44 -19.55 -8.84
CA HIS A 201 10.51 -20.54 -9.41
C HIS A 201 9.14 -19.90 -9.69
N ALA A 202 8.30 -20.52 -10.53
CA ALA A 202 6.93 -20.07 -10.77
C ALA A 202 6.12 -19.87 -9.47
N SER A 203 6.44 -20.62 -8.40
CA SER A 203 5.79 -20.53 -7.09
C SER A 203 6.66 -19.93 -5.98
N HIS A 204 7.92 -19.57 -6.21
CA HIS A 204 8.83 -19.15 -5.15
C HIS A 204 9.52 -17.81 -5.44
N LEU A 205 9.45 -16.90 -4.47
CA LEU A 205 10.18 -15.64 -4.39
C LEU A 205 10.98 -15.67 -3.09
N ILE A 206 12.31 -15.54 -3.14
CA ILE A 206 13.20 -15.63 -1.98
C ILE A 206 13.89 -14.30 -1.69
N ASN A 207 14.17 -14.05 -0.41
CA ASN A 207 15.05 -12.95 0.00
C ASN A 207 16.51 -13.42 -0.12
N MET A 208 17.26 -12.78 -1.01
CA MET A 208 18.67 -13.15 -1.26
C MET A 208 19.58 -12.96 -0.04
N LYS A 209 19.21 -12.09 0.91
CA LYS A 209 19.91 -11.90 2.19
C LYS A 209 19.72 -13.08 3.14
N GLU A 210 18.69 -13.89 2.93
CA GLU A 210 18.35 -15.05 3.73
C GLU A 210 18.76 -16.37 3.06
N LEU A 211 19.53 -16.30 1.99
CA LEU A 211 20.12 -17.46 1.34
C LEU A 211 21.36 -17.92 2.12
N THR A 212 21.35 -19.18 2.59
CA THR A 212 22.47 -19.79 3.31
C THR A 212 23.42 -20.50 2.36
N SER A 213 22.88 -21.23 1.38
CA SER A 213 23.70 -21.93 0.39
C SER A 213 22.91 -22.25 -0.87
N TYR A 214 23.63 -22.52 -1.95
CA TYR A 214 23.05 -23.02 -3.20
C TYR A 214 23.68 -24.34 -3.58
N ARG A 215 22.88 -25.38 -3.75
CA ARG A 215 23.32 -26.70 -4.21
C ARG A 215 23.12 -26.79 -5.70
N LYS A 216 24.22 -27.02 -6.44
CA LYS A 216 24.18 -27.27 -7.87
C LYS A 216 23.66 -28.68 -8.14
N GLY A 217 22.71 -28.83 -9.10
CA GLY A 217 22.14 -30.11 -9.50
C GLY A 217 21.20 -29.93 -10.68
N GLU A 218 20.55 -31.04 -11.13
CA GLU A 218 19.43 -30.93 -12.07
C GLU A 218 18.28 -30.19 -11.37
N GLY A 219 18.11 -28.87 -11.67
CA GLY A 219 17.12 -28.03 -11.03
C GLY A 219 17.70 -27.06 -10.00
N GLY A 220 18.85 -27.33 -9.36
CA GLY A 220 19.45 -26.46 -8.34
C GLY A 220 18.53 -26.17 -7.13
N GLU A 221 19.09 -26.04 -5.94
CA GLU A 221 18.32 -25.76 -4.70
C GLU A 221 18.93 -24.61 -3.92
N ALA A 222 18.13 -23.62 -3.60
CA ALA A 222 18.45 -22.55 -2.67
C ALA A 222 18.06 -22.96 -1.24
N ILE A 223 19.03 -22.99 -0.33
CA ILE A 223 18.79 -23.30 1.09
C ILE A 223 18.66 -21.98 1.84
N MET A 224 17.56 -21.82 2.54
CA MET A 224 17.23 -20.60 3.27
C MET A 224 17.63 -20.70 4.75
N THR A 225 17.67 -19.53 5.44
CA THR A 225 17.99 -19.46 6.88
C THR A 225 17.01 -20.22 7.78
N ASP A 226 15.77 -20.46 7.34
CA ASP A 226 14.78 -21.30 8.03
C ASP A 226 14.98 -22.81 7.79
N GLY A 227 16.06 -23.20 7.09
CA GLY A 227 16.35 -24.58 6.73
C GLY A 227 15.55 -25.10 5.55
N SER A 228 14.64 -24.31 4.97
CA SER A 228 13.88 -24.76 3.80
C SER A 228 14.73 -24.83 2.55
N SER A 229 14.48 -25.86 1.72
CA SER A 229 15.04 -26.00 0.38
C SER A 229 14.03 -25.51 -0.64
N VAL A 230 14.46 -24.61 -1.52
CA VAL A 230 13.64 -23.99 -2.56
C VAL A 230 14.24 -24.30 -3.94
N GLU A 231 13.46 -24.93 -4.80
CA GLU A 231 13.88 -25.24 -6.16
C GLU A 231 14.09 -23.97 -6.97
N VAL A 232 15.22 -23.92 -7.71
CA VAL A 232 15.53 -22.85 -8.69
C VAL A 232 15.26 -23.40 -10.09
N SER A 233 14.19 -22.92 -10.73
CA SER A 233 13.81 -23.38 -12.07
C SER A 233 14.89 -23.06 -13.09
N ARG A 234 15.00 -23.91 -14.14
CA ARG A 234 16.00 -23.71 -15.23
C ARG A 234 15.89 -22.32 -15.88
N SER A 235 14.66 -21.83 -16.09
CA SER A 235 14.40 -20.53 -16.71
C SER A 235 14.77 -19.32 -15.85
N ARG A 236 14.91 -19.48 -14.52
CA ARG A 236 15.25 -18.41 -13.59
C ARG A 236 16.67 -18.49 -13.06
N ARG A 237 17.40 -19.56 -13.43
CA ARG A 237 18.72 -19.84 -12.89
C ARG A 237 19.75 -18.76 -13.20
N ASP A 238 19.78 -18.29 -14.43
CA ASP A 238 20.78 -17.28 -14.86
C ASP A 238 20.55 -15.95 -14.16
N GLU A 239 19.29 -15.52 -14.04
CA GLU A 239 18.91 -14.34 -13.25
C GLU A 239 19.30 -14.50 -11.77
N PHE A 240 19.00 -15.65 -11.17
CA PHE A 240 19.35 -15.94 -9.80
C PHE A 240 20.87 -15.91 -9.58
N LEU A 241 21.65 -16.59 -10.44
CA LEU A 241 23.11 -16.64 -10.33
C LEU A 241 23.75 -15.25 -10.53
N SER A 242 23.18 -14.39 -11.40
CA SER A 242 23.66 -13.03 -11.59
C SER A 242 23.50 -12.14 -10.33
N LYS A 243 22.53 -12.46 -9.48
CA LYS A 243 22.30 -11.77 -8.20
C LYS A 243 23.16 -12.30 -7.04
N LEU A 244 23.82 -13.46 -7.22
CA LEU A 244 24.84 -13.96 -6.28
C LEU A 244 26.12 -13.13 -6.50
N ARG A 245 26.44 -12.26 -5.54
CA ARG A 245 27.76 -11.59 -5.52
C ARG A 245 28.78 -12.61 -4.97
N TYR A 246 29.75 -12.98 -5.81
CA TYR A 246 30.94 -13.72 -5.42
C TYR A 246 32.00 -12.72 -4.95
#